data_dd675acdc92a01b71440234a30107ca6
#
_entry.id   dd675acdc92a01b71440234a30107ca6
#
_cell.length_a   1.000
_cell.length_b   1.000
_cell.length_c   1.000
_cell.angle_alpha   90.00
_cell.angle_beta   90.00
_cell.angle_gamma   90.00
#
_symmetry.space_group_name_H-M   'P 1'
#
loop_
_entity.id
_entity.type
_entity.pdbx_description
1 polymer ?
#
loop_
_entity_poly.entity_id
_entity_poly.type
_entity_poly.pdbx_seq_one_letter_code
_entity_poly.pdbx_strand_id
1 'polypeptide(L)'
;MRWTTALLSLAASTLVAAQGTPVERPRPVQTYSGVVIYQPPVNYTEPRTLYARTLEIKEKGKNVLLATWENYLPNNNPNPYYPVYESFDNGKSWKERSRLYDQVNGWGARYQPFIYQLPGNLGRFRKGDILIAGNFIPQDLSQTKIDIYVSKDGARTWKFVSSVARGGEAIPNNGLTPVWEPFLYLYKNELICYYSDQRDFVNNGQKMVHQTSTDLLNWGPLRNDVAYNNTEWRPGMPIVSKLPNGKFLLTYEFFGSVEGGFSVYTRLADDPRNFNEAPGTVLRATDGTVPRGSPYNVWTPVGGPNGTVIVSSGDAPEIFLNRGLAEPGTAWEKVSIPSNTSYTRSLNILKSDPRALLVVGGGLLPGQPGVENNRVDATLWEVPSAPKKRAAAFEA
;
A
#
# COMPACT_ATOMS: atom_id res chain seq x y z
N MET A 1 -4.87 1.48 96.83
CA MET A 1 -4.49 2.53 95.86
C MET A 1 -3.41 1.96 94.98
N ARG A 2 -3.75 1.60 93.71
CA ARG A 2 -2.78 1.14 92.74
C ARG A 2 -2.91 2.06 91.54
N TRP A 3 -1.83 2.71 91.14
CA TRP A 3 -1.73 3.59 90.02
C TRP A 3 -1.30 2.71 88.78
N THR A 4 -2.08 2.71 87.73
CA THR A 4 -1.74 2.08 86.42
C THR A 4 -1.27 3.16 85.50
N THR A 5 -0.02 3.08 85.13
CA THR A 5 0.62 3.93 84.07
C THR A 5 0.29 3.43 82.73
N ALA A 6 -0.36 4.22 81.88
CA ALA A 6 -0.61 3.95 80.47
C ALA A 6 0.58 4.43 79.66
N LEU A 7 1.22 3.51 78.89
CA LEU A 7 2.24 3.80 77.89
C LEU A 7 1.55 4.10 76.55
N LEU A 8 1.69 5.32 76.04
CA LEU A 8 1.35 5.68 74.68
C LEU A 8 2.52 5.24 73.77
N SER A 9 2.28 4.27 72.83
CA SER A 9 3.18 3.96 71.75
C SER A 9 2.86 4.81 70.50
N LEU A 10 3.78 5.72 70.15
CA LEU A 10 3.75 6.43 68.88
C LEU A 10 4.18 5.45 67.74
N ALA A 11 3.25 5.12 66.86
CA ALA A 11 3.59 4.42 65.61
C ALA A 11 4.04 5.46 64.56
N ALA A 12 5.32 5.45 64.19
CA ALA A 12 5.86 6.23 63.10
C ALA A 12 5.54 5.52 61.78
N SER A 13 4.61 6.07 61.00
CA SER A 13 4.31 5.59 59.64
C SER A 13 5.38 6.10 58.69
N THR A 14 6.29 5.23 58.24
CA THR A 14 7.21 5.51 57.17
C THR A 14 6.45 5.45 55.81
N LEU A 15 6.24 6.62 55.19
CA LEU A 15 5.83 6.69 53.79
C LEU A 15 6.97 6.19 52.89
N VAL A 16 6.84 4.99 52.39
CA VAL A 16 7.66 4.50 51.29
C VAL A 16 7.14 5.15 50.01
N ALA A 17 7.84 6.16 49.49
CA ALA A 17 7.59 6.71 48.18
C ALA A 17 7.86 5.58 47.16
N ALA A 18 6.80 5.12 46.48
CA ALA A 18 6.94 4.20 45.36
C ALA A 18 7.74 4.93 44.25
N GLN A 19 9.01 4.57 44.10
CA GLN A 19 9.79 4.98 42.95
C GLN A 19 9.14 4.30 41.72
N GLY A 20 8.45 5.09 40.89
CA GLY A 20 7.95 4.61 39.60
C GLY A 20 9.12 4.05 38.79
N THR A 21 8.98 2.82 38.36
CA THR A 21 9.94 2.21 37.40
C THR A 21 10.16 3.17 36.25
N PRO A 22 11.42 3.47 35.89
CA PRO A 22 11.70 4.33 34.73
C PRO A 22 10.99 3.76 33.50
N VAL A 23 10.11 4.54 32.87
CA VAL A 23 9.52 4.16 31.58
C VAL A 23 10.66 4.10 30.59
N GLU A 24 11.07 2.87 30.25
CA GLU A 24 12.12 2.62 29.25
C GLU A 24 11.71 3.29 27.94
N ARG A 25 12.49 4.25 27.47
CA ARG A 25 12.20 4.91 26.18
C ARG A 25 12.29 3.85 25.09
N PRO A 26 11.30 3.77 24.18
CA PRO A 26 11.38 2.85 23.07
C PRO A 26 12.68 3.05 22.30
N ARG A 27 13.37 1.96 21.98
CA ARG A 27 14.59 2.03 21.15
C ARG A 27 14.28 2.73 19.83
N PRO A 28 15.16 3.60 19.32
CA PRO A 28 14.96 4.24 18.02
C PRO A 28 14.78 3.22 16.89
N VAL A 29 13.95 3.54 15.91
CA VAL A 29 13.87 2.76 14.67
C VAL A 29 15.22 2.82 13.96
N GLN A 30 15.74 1.69 13.54
CA GLN A 30 17.00 1.65 12.78
C GLN A 30 16.71 2.01 11.31
N THR A 31 16.65 3.29 11.01
CA THR A 31 16.36 3.83 9.68
C THR A 31 17.50 3.60 8.68
N TYR A 32 17.15 3.54 7.41
CA TYR A 32 18.08 3.52 6.27
C TYR A 32 17.41 4.10 5.03
N SER A 33 18.18 4.42 3.99
CA SER A 33 17.65 4.90 2.72
C SER A 33 18.40 4.30 1.53
N GLY A 34 17.69 4.11 0.41
CA GLY A 34 18.27 3.72 -0.86
C GLY A 34 18.92 2.32 -0.89
N VAL A 35 18.52 1.41 0.01
CA VAL A 35 18.96 0.01 -0.02
C VAL A 35 18.46 -0.65 -1.29
N VAL A 36 19.37 -1.10 -2.16
CA VAL A 36 19.02 -1.72 -3.43
C VAL A 36 18.48 -3.13 -3.18
N ILE A 37 17.22 -3.35 -3.55
CA ILE A 37 16.59 -4.69 -3.59
C ILE A 37 17.01 -5.41 -4.86
N TYR A 38 16.93 -4.70 -5.99
CA TYR A 38 17.26 -5.26 -7.30
C TYR A 38 17.79 -4.18 -8.23
N GLN A 39 18.95 -4.45 -8.85
CA GLN A 39 19.52 -3.67 -9.93
C GLN A 39 19.32 -4.44 -11.24
N PRO A 40 18.45 -3.96 -12.15
CA PRO A 40 18.24 -4.66 -13.42
C PRO A 40 19.49 -4.57 -14.30
N PRO A 41 19.78 -5.60 -15.10
CA PRO A 41 20.81 -5.55 -16.13
C PRO A 41 20.58 -4.42 -17.15
N VAL A 42 21.66 -3.88 -17.71
CA VAL A 42 21.61 -2.74 -18.64
C VAL A 42 20.84 -3.01 -19.92
N ASN A 43 20.73 -4.27 -20.33
CA ASN A 43 20.02 -4.71 -21.51
C ASN A 43 18.51 -4.94 -21.31
N TYR A 44 17.99 -4.65 -20.10
CA TYR A 44 16.54 -4.68 -19.88
C TYR A 44 15.86 -3.55 -20.64
N THR A 45 14.64 -3.83 -21.10
CA THR A 45 13.81 -2.85 -21.80
C THR A 45 13.43 -1.72 -20.84
N GLU A 46 13.51 -0.47 -21.30
CA GLU A 46 13.00 0.66 -20.52
C GLU A 46 11.48 0.49 -20.25
N PRO A 47 11.05 0.74 -19.02
CA PRO A 47 11.71 1.39 -17.88
C PRO A 47 12.51 0.44 -16.96
N ARG A 48 12.80 -0.78 -17.33
CA ARG A 48 13.52 -1.84 -16.63
C ARG A 48 12.78 -2.41 -15.42
N THR A 49 12.36 -1.57 -14.49
CA THR A 49 11.54 -1.93 -13.30
C THR A 49 10.54 -0.83 -13.00
N LEU A 50 9.33 -1.22 -12.54
CA LEU A 50 8.29 -0.31 -12.03
C LEU A 50 7.45 -1.01 -10.97
N TYR A 51 6.47 -0.32 -10.44
CA TYR A 51 5.31 -0.83 -9.70
C TYR A 51 5.67 -1.79 -8.56
N ALA A 52 6.63 -1.42 -7.71
CA ALA A 52 7.04 -2.25 -6.60
C ALA A 52 5.92 -2.40 -5.55
N ARG A 53 5.80 -3.61 -4.99
CA ARG A 53 4.87 -3.94 -3.90
C ARG A 53 5.57 -4.76 -2.84
N THR A 54 5.17 -4.57 -1.58
CA THR A 54 5.78 -5.26 -0.45
C THR A 54 4.74 -5.92 0.44
N LEU A 55 5.15 -6.95 1.15
CA LEU A 55 4.36 -7.67 2.13
C LEU A 55 5.25 -8.13 3.28
N GLU A 56 4.81 -7.94 4.52
CA GLU A 56 5.45 -8.56 5.70
C GLU A 56 4.68 -9.81 6.12
N ILE A 57 5.39 -10.93 6.21
CA ILE A 57 4.85 -12.21 6.67
C ILE A 57 5.60 -12.70 7.92
N LYS A 58 5.01 -13.67 8.62
CA LYS A 58 5.73 -14.46 9.64
C LYS A 58 6.07 -15.84 9.09
N GLU A 59 7.35 -16.20 9.18
CA GLU A 59 7.85 -17.52 8.83
C GLU A 59 8.70 -18.09 9.97
N LYS A 60 8.30 -19.26 10.51
CA LYS A 60 9.00 -19.91 11.65
C LYS A 60 9.27 -18.93 12.81
N GLY A 61 8.28 -18.06 13.12
CA GLY A 61 8.37 -17.06 14.20
C GLY A 61 9.15 -15.78 13.86
N LYS A 62 9.82 -15.70 12.71
CA LYS A 62 10.56 -14.52 12.26
C LYS A 62 9.72 -13.67 11.30
N ASN A 63 9.90 -12.35 11.35
CA ASN A 63 9.35 -11.45 10.34
C ASN A 63 10.21 -11.56 9.07
N VAL A 64 9.54 -11.65 7.94
CA VAL A 64 10.14 -11.70 6.60
C VAL A 64 9.45 -10.66 5.74
N LEU A 65 10.20 -9.78 5.12
CA LEU A 65 9.69 -8.87 4.10
C LEU A 65 9.78 -9.54 2.74
N LEU A 66 8.72 -9.43 1.97
CA LEU A 66 8.67 -9.83 0.56
C LEU A 66 8.51 -8.59 -0.31
N ALA A 67 9.13 -8.59 -1.49
CA ALA A 67 8.96 -7.56 -2.50
C ALA A 67 8.77 -8.19 -3.88
N THR A 68 7.91 -7.58 -4.71
CA THR A 68 7.66 -7.94 -6.10
C THR A 68 7.47 -6.67 -6.93
N TRP A 69 7.68 -6.72 -8.23
CA TRP A 69 7.60 -5.55 -9.13
C TRP A 69 7.38 -5.95 -10.58
N GLU A 70 7.07 -4.98 -11.42
CA GLU A 70 7.11 -5.12 -12.87
C GLU A 70 8.57 -5.25 -13.32
N ASN A 71 8.85 -6.31 -14.07
CA ASN A 71 10.21 -6.65 -14.50
C ASN A 71 10.29 -6.65 -16.02
N TYR A 72 10.86 -5.59 -16.58
CA TYR A 72 10.90 -5.36 -18.04
C TYR A 72 12.11 -6.04 -18.65
N LEU A 73 11.99 -7.35 -18.82
CA LEU A 73 13.01 -8.19 -19.47
C LEU A 73 13.28 -7.71 -20.90
N PRO A 74 14.43 -8.08 -21.49
CA PRO A 74 14.68 -7.80 -22.91
C PRO A 74 13.53 -8.27 -23.81
N ASN A 75 13.22 -7.51 -24.86
CA ASN A 75 12.07 -7.75 -25.74
C ASN A 75 12.04 -9.14 -26.41
N ASN A 76 13.18 -9.81 -26.50
CA ASN A 76 13.29 -11.18 -27.00
C ASN A 76 13.00 -12.26 -25.94
N ASN A 77 12.67 -11.89 -24.71
CA ASN A 77 12.30 -12.87 -23.68
C ASN A 77 10.83 -13.27 -23.85
N PRO A 78 10.55 -14.55 -24.17
CA PRO A 78 9.19 -14.99 -24.44
C PRO A 78 8.35 -15.17 -23.17
N ASN A 79 8.96 -15.14 -21.99
CA ASN A 79 8.29 -15.52 -20.75
C ASN A 79 8.58 -14.55 -19.59
N PRO A 80 8.03 -13.32 -19.60
CA PRO A 80 8.13 -12.38 -18.49
C PRO A 80 7.51 -12.94 -17.22
N TYR A 81 8.08 -12.54 -16.06
CA TYR A 81 7.67 -13.03 -14.77
C TYR A 81 7.69 -11.92 -13.71
N TYR A 82 6.92 -12.09 -12.65
CA TYR A 82 7.08 -11.29 -11.43
C TYR A 82 8.15 -11.92 -10.55
N PRO A 83 9.27 -11.23 -10.27
CA PRO A 83 10.22 -11.67 -9.27
C PRO A 83 9.64 -11.49 -7.87
N VAL A 84 10.01 -12.38 -6.95
CA VAL A 84 9.71 -12.25 -5.53
C VAL A 84 11.02 -12.34 -4.76
N TYR A 85 11.33 -11.28 -4.02
CA TYR A 85 12.54 -11.18 -3.18
C TYR A 85 12.16 -11.22 -1.71
N GLU A 86 13.09 -11.65 -0.87
CA GLU A 86 12.92 -11.75 0.58
C GLU A 86 14.03 -11.03 1.35
N SER A 87 13.66 -10.50 2.52
CA SER A 87 14.57 -9.95 3.51
C SER A 87 14.23 -10.49 4.90
N PHE A 88 15.27 -10.89 5.68
CA PHE A 88 15.15 -11.37 7.05
C PHE A 88 15.68 -10.39 8.10
N ASP A 89 16.12 -9.21 7.67
CA ASP A 89 16.81 -8.19 8.47
C ASP A 89 16.15 -6.80 8.38
N ASN A 90 14.82 -6.79 8.26
CA ASN A 90 13.98 -5.60 8.11
C ASN A 90 14.34 -4.75 6.88
N GLY A 91 14.71 -5.40 5.77
CA GLY A 91 14.96 -4.74 4.49
C GLY A 91 16.37 -4.23 4.26
N LYS A 92 17.34 -4.57 5.10
CA LYS A 92 18.75 -4.16 4.93
C LYS A 92 19.48 -4.98 3.87
N SER A 93 19.06 -6.23 3.65
CA SER A 93 19.56 -7.08 2.58
C SER A 93 18.43 -7.90 1.97
N TRP A 94 18.56 -8.21 0.67
CA TRP A 94 17.54 -8.88 -0.11
C TRP A 94 18.15 -9.94 -1.02
N LYS A 95 17.40 -11.02 -1.22
CA LYS A 95 17.73 -12.06 -2.20
C LYS A 95 16.50 -12.59 -2.89
N GLU A 96 16.66 -13.13 -4.08
CA GLU A 96 15.56 -13.76 -4.81
C GLU A 96 15.02 -14.97 -4.03
N ARG A 97 13.69 -15.05 -3.92
CA ARG A 97 12.97 -16.14 -3.28
C ARG A 97 12.31 -17.05 -4.31
N SER A 98 11.65 -16.48 -5.30
CA SER A 98 10.96 -17.20 -6.36
C SER A 98 10.63 -16.29 -7.55
N ARG A 99 10.12 -16.91 -8.60
CA ARG A 99 9.57 -16.22 -9.79
C ARG A 99 8.18 -16.74 -10.06
N LEU A 100 7.24 -15.83 -10.33
CA LEU A 100 5.90 -16.19 -10.78
C LEU A 100 5.83 -16.04 -12.30
N TYR A 101 5.64 -17.15 -12.98
CA TYR A 101 5.42 -17.21 -14.44
C TYR A 101 3.94 -17.41 -14.75
N ASP A 102 3.51 -16.96 -15.94
CA ASP A 102 2.20 -17.29 -16.48
C ASP A 102 2.09 -18.81 -16.71
N GLN A 103 1.03 -19.42 -16.17
CA GLN A 103 0.82 -20.87 -16.22
C GLN A 103 -0.33 -21.26 -17.14
N VAL A 104 -1.11 -20.29 -17.65
CA VAL A 104 -2.38 -20.62 -18.32
C VAL A 104 -2.62 -19.87 -19.64
N ASN A 105 -1.99 -18.70 -19.84
CA ASN A 105 -2.23 -17.89 -21.04
C ASN A 105 -1.12 -18.01 -22.06
N GLY A 106 0.13 -18.31 -21.65
CA GLY A 106 1.31 -18.23 -22.50
C GLY A 106 1.72 -16.81 -22.85
N TRP A 107 1.28 -15.80 -22.08
CA TRP A 107 1.49 -14.39 -22.38
C TRP A 107 2.65 -13.78 -21.61
N GLY A 108 2.67 -13.99 -20.30
CA GLY A 108 3.65 -13.45 -19.37
C GLY A 108 3.04 -12.53 -18.31
N ALA A 109 3.65 -12.57 -17.14
CA ALA A 109 3.34 -11.72 -16.00
C ALA A 109 4.06 -10.37 -16.17
N ARG A 110 3.35 -9.33 -16.66
CA ARG A 110 3.99 -8.08 -17.12
C ARG A 110 3.79 -6.91 -16.19
N TYR A 111 2.51 -6.55 -15.87
CA TYR A 111 2.21 -5.28 -15.21
C TYR A 111 1.49 -5.45 -13.88
N GLN A 112 1.74 -4.52 -12.97
CA GLN A 112 0.95 -4.18 -11.80
C GLN A 112 0.74 -5.36 -10.81
N PRO A 113 1.80 -6.07 -10.39
CA PRO A 113 1.65 -7.12 -9.40
C PRO A 113 1.21 -6.52 -8.05
N PHE A 114 0.26 -7.16 -7.39
CA PHE A 114 -0.12 -6.87 -6.02
C PHE A 114 -0.01 -8.14 -5.16
N ILE A 115 0.88 -8.10 -4.16
CA ILE A 115 1.11 -9.24 -3.25
C ILE A 115 0.31 -9.05 -1.97
N TYR A 116 -0.43 -10.09 -1.56
CA TYR A 116 -1.35 -10.04 -0.43
C TYR A 116 -1.36 -11.33 0.38
N GLN A 117 -1.30 -11.26 1.70
CA GLN A 117 -1.48 -12.43 2.56
C GLN A 117 -2.90 -12.48 3.11
N LEU A 118 -3.59 -13.60 2.95
CA LEU A 118 -4.94 -13.80 3.50
C LEU A 118 -4.90 -13.68 5.04
N PRO A 119 -5.60 -12.68 5.62
CA PRO A 119 -5.67 -12.52 7.08
C PRO A 119 -6.65 -13.49 7.73
N GLY A 120 -7.46 -14.19 6.95
CA GLY A 120 -8.48 -15.17 7.34
C GLY A 120 -8.61 -16.29 6.32
N ASN A 121 -9.42 -17.30 6.63
CA ASN A 121 -9.75 -18.35 5.66
C ASN A 121 -10.75 -17.82 4.61
N LEU A 122 -10.67 -18.35 3.38
CA LEU A 122 -11.57 -18.01 2.29
C LEU A 122 -11.77 -19.24 1.38
N GLY A 123 -12.96 -19.85 1.39
CA GLY A 123 -13.22 -21.11 0.71
C GLY A 123 -12.19 -22.19 1.12
N ARG A 124 -11.51 -22.76 0.15
CA ARG A 124 -10.45 -23.78 0.39
C ARG A 124 -9.06 -23.19 0.74
N PHE A 125 -8.93 -21.88 0.73
CA PHE A 125 -7.69 -21.18 1.04
C PHE A 125 -7.63 -20.84 2.53
N ARG A 126 -6.43 -20.80 3.09
CA ARG A 126 -6.20 -20.67 4.52
C ARG A 126 -5.61 -19.32 4.87
N LYS A 127 -5.88 -18.85 6.08
CA LYS A 127 -5.14 -17.75 6.68
C LYS A 127 -3.64 -18.02 6.53
N GLY A 128 -2.92 -17.04 5.97
CA GLY A 128 -1.49 -17.16 5.73
C GLY A 128 -1.11 -17.53 4.29
N ASP A 129 -2.03 -18.08 3.48
CA ASP A 129 -1.80 -18.25 2.05
C ASP A 129 -1.50 -16.88 1.42
N ILE A 130 -0.53 -16.82 0.49
CA ILE A 130 -0.11 -15.59 -0.15
C ILE A 130 -0.66 -15.57 -1.57
N LEU A 131 -1.29 -14.45 -1.94
CA LEU A 131 -1.83 -14.21 -3.27
C LEU A 131 -0.94 -13.21 -4.02
N ILE A 132 -0.82 -13.36 -5.33
CA ILE A 132 -0.47 -12.28 -6.26
C ILE A 132 -1.62 -12.12 -7.24
N ALA A 133 -2.17 -10.92 -7.28
CA ALA A 133 -2.97 -10.44 -8.40
C ALA A 133 -2.05 -9.64 -9.33
N GLY A 134 -2.20 -9.80 -10.64
CA GLY A 134 -1.37 -9.05 -11.58
C GLY A 134 -1.96 -9.07 -12.98
N ASN A 135 -1.41 -8.25 -13.85
CA ASN A 135 -1.87 -8.12 -15.22
C ASN A 135 -1.01 -8.96 -16.15
N PHE A 136 -1.63 -9.99 -16.71
CA PHE A 136 -1.03 -10.91 -17.67
C PHE A 136 -1.36 -10.43 -19.08
N ILE A 137 -0.32 -10.18 -19.87
CA ILE A 137 -0.42 -9.43 -21.13
C ILE A 137 0.42 -10.13 -22.17
N PRO A 138 -0.11 -10.41 -23.39
CA PRO A 138 0.67 -10.98 -24.49
C PRO A 138 1.74 -10.00 -24.99
N GLN A 139 2.71 -10.50 -25.73
CA GLN A 139 3.84 -9.69 -26.18
C GLN A 139 3.44 -8.57 -27.15
N ASP A 140 2.39 -8.77 -27.92
CA ASP A 140 1.83 -7.79 -28.84
C ASP A 140 0.94 -6.73 -28.18
N LEU A 141 0.78 -6.80 -26.85
CA LEU A 141 -0.06 -5.91 -26.04
C LEU A 141 -1.54 -5.91 -26.42
N SER A 142 -2.03 -6.93 -27.14
CA SER A 142 -3.39 -6.97 -27.67
C SER A 142 -4.48 -7.17 -26.62
N GLN A 143 -4.14 -7.58 -25.42
CA GLN A 143 -5.09 -7.89 -24.35
C GLN A 143 -4.50 -7.59 -22.95
N THR A 144 -5.41 -7.38 -21.99
CA THR A 144 -5.10 -7.33 -20.55
C THR A 144 -5.91 -8.39 -19.82
N LYS A 145 -5.35 -8.96 -18.75
CA LYS A 145 -6.05 -9.96 -17.95
C LYS A 145 -5.54 -9.97 -16.51
N ILE A 146 -6.43 -9.71 -15.58
CA ILE A 146 -6.13 -9.77 -14.14
C ILE A 146 -6.33 -11.22 -13.68
N ASP A 147 -5.23 -11.89 -13.34
CA ASP A 147 -5.22 -13.26 -12.82
C ASP A 147 -4.74 -13.30 -11.37
N ILE A 148 -5.27 -14.28 -10.63
CA ILE A 148 -4.90 -14.58 -9.24
C ILE A 148 -4.06 -15.84 -9.20
N TYR A 149 -2.94 -15.74 -8.52
CA TYR A 149 -2.06 -16.86 -8.17
C TYR A 149 -1.96 -17.00 -6.66
N VAL A 150 -1.77 -18.23 -6.19
CA VAL A 150 -1.59 -18.54 -4.76
C VAL A 150 -0.29 -19.28 -4.50
N SER A 151 0.33 -18.92 -3.39
CA SER A 151 1.40 -19.69 -2.76
C SER A 151 0.94 -20.17 -1.38
N LYS A 152 1.15 -21.47 -1.10
CA LYS A 152 0.86 -22.10 0.19
C LYS A 152 2.12 -22.43 1.00
N ASP A 153 3.27 -22.06 0.47
CA ASP A 153 4.60 -22.37 1.04
C ASP A 153 5.44 -21.11 1.33
N GLY A 154 4.74 -19.98 1.56
CA GLY A 154 5.37 -18.71 1.89
C GLY A 154 6.03 -18.03 0.69
N ALA A 155 5.40 -18.02 -0.47
CA ALA A 155 5.85 -17.41 -1.72
C ALA A 155 7.07 -18.11 -2.38
N ARG A 156 7.24 -19.43 -2.20
CA ARG A 156 8.29 -20.21 -2.87
C ARG A 156 7.82 -20.81 -4.19
N THR A 157 6.57 -21.28 -4.20
CA THR A 157 5.93 -21.78 -5.43
C THR A 157 4.56 -21.16 -5.62
N TRP A 158 4.12 -21.07 -6.87
CA TRP A 158 2.88 -20.40 -7.25
C TRP A 158 1.99 -21.31 -8.08
N LYS A 159 0.69 -21.21 -7.86
CA LYS A 159 -0.32 -21.92 -8.65
C LYS A 159 -1.40 -20.96 -9.09
N PHE A 160 -1.80 -21.03 -10.35
CA PHE A 160 -2.95 -20.31 -10.87
C PHE A 160 -4.22 -20.69 -10.10
N VAL A 161 -5.06 -19.69 -9.85
CA VAL A 161 -6.34 -19.87 -9.16
C VAL A 161 -7.51 -19.54 -10.07
N SER A 162 -7.58 -18.31 -10.56
CA SER A 162 -8.68 -17.81 -11.38
C SER A 162 -8.34 -16.51 -12.08
N SER A 163 -9.18 -16.10 -13.00
CA SER A 163 -9.16 -14.76 -13.62
C SER A 163 -10.30 -13.91 -13.06
N VAL A 164 -9.97 -12.65 -12.75
CA VAL A 164 -10.95 -11.67 -12.25
C VAL A 164 -11.59 -10.92 -13.40
N ALA A 165 -10.77 -10.37 -14.29
CA ALA A 165 -11.21 -9.53 -15.39
C ALA A 165 -10.32 -9.71 -16.62
N ARG A 166 -10.90 -9.47 -17.80
CA ARG A 166 -10.20 -9.43 -19.09
C ARG A 166 -10.60 -8.18 -19.83
N GLY A 167 -9.62 -7.53 -20.45
CA GLY A 167 -9.78 -6.33 -21.27
C GLY A 167 -9.08 -6.42 -22.62
N GLY A 168 -9.18 -5.35 -23.39
CA GLY A 168 -8.52 -5.19 -24.67
C GLY A 168 -7.06 -4.76 -24.55
N GLU A 169 -6.59 -4.02 -25.54
CA GLU A 169 -5.19 -3.62 -25.72
C GLU A 169 -4.59 -2.97 -24.47
N ALA A 170 -3.38 -3.38 -24.12
CA ALA A 170 -2.63 -2.88 -22.97
C ALA A 170 -2.03 -1.49 -23.25
N ILE A 171 -2.86 -0.56 -23.69
CA ILE A 171 -2.53 0.85 -23.99
C ILE A 171 -3.51 1.74 -23.22
N PRO A 172 -3.03 2.69 -22.41
CA PRO A 172 -3.88 3.46 -21.50
C PRO A 172 -4.56 4.67 -22.20
N ASN A 173 -4.99 4.53 -23.44
CA ASN A 173 -5.68 5.57 -24.20
C ASN A 173 -7.19 5.47 -24.03
N ASN A 174 -7.88 6.62 -23.97
CA ASN A 174 -9.35 6.66 -24.00
C ASN A 174 -9.87 6.02 -25.31
N GLY A 175 -11.00 5.33 -25.21
CA GLY A 175 -11.59 4.58 -26.34
C GLY A 175 -11.08 3.15 -26.48
N LEU A 176 -10.02 2.75 -25.77
CA LEU A 176 -9.57 1.37 -25.63
C LEU A 176 -10.17 0.73 -24.39
N THR A 177 -10.05 -0.59 -24.26
CA THR A 177 -10.79 -1.38 -23.27
C THR A 177 -9.94 -2.19 -22.28
N PRO A 178 -8.73 -1.75 -21.88
CA PRO A 178 -7.92 -2.50 -20.92
C PRO A 178 -8.51 -2.50 -19.51
N VAL A 179 -7.97 -3.42 -18.68
CA VAL A 179 -8.15 -3.46 -17.23
C VAL A 179 -6.80 -3.38 -16.55
N TRP A 180 -6.69 -2.64 -15.41
CA TRP A 180 -5.42 -2.29 -14.80
C TRP A 180 -5.43 -2.40 -13.28
N GLU A 181 -4.25 -2.51 -12.64
CA GLU A 181 -3.96 -2.10 -11.27
C GLU A 181 -4.78 -2.83 -10.20
N PRO A 182 -4.73 -4.17 -10.16
CA PRO A 182 -5.47 -4.91 -9.16
C PRO A 182 -4.97 -4.60 -7.74
N PHE A 183 -5.92 -4.41 -6.80
CA PHE A 183 -5.67 -4.29 -5.38
C PHE A 183 -6.61 -5.24 -4.63
N LEU A 184 -6.07 -6.01 -3.67
CA LEU A 184 -6.81 -7.04 -2.93
C LEU A 184 -7.08 -6.61 -1.49
N TYR A 185 -8.30 -6.82 -1.02
CA TYR A 185 -8.66 -6.58 0.37
C TYR A 185 -9.69 -7.60 0.86
N LEU A 186 -9.40 -8.34 1.95
CA LEU A 186 -10.38 -9.24 2.56
C LEU A 186 -11.28 -8.45 3.52
N TYR A 187 -12.56 -8.42 3.23
CA TYR A 187 -13.59 -7.80 4.08
C TYR A 187 -14.63 -8.84 4.47
N LYS A 188 -14.82 -9.05 5.78
CA LYS A 188 -15.67 -10.13 6.29
C LYS A 188 -15.21 -11.47 5.68
N ASN A 189 -16.04 -12.13 4.91
CA ASN A 189 -15.78 -13.42 4.27
C ASN A 189 -15.66 -13.32 2.74
N GLU A 190 -15.37 -12.14 2.21
CA GLU A 190 -15.22 -11.88 0.77
C GLU A 190 -13.87 -11.22 0.49
N LEU A 191 -13.13 -11.73 -0.49
CA LEU A 191 -12.01 -11.00 -1.06
C LEU A 191 -12.55 -10.04 -2.11
N ILE A 192 -12.24 -8.76 -1.94
CA ILE A 192 -12.52 -7.70 -2.89
C ILE A 192 -11.28 -7.54 -3.77
N CYS A 193 -11.45 -7.58 -5.09
CA CYS A 193 -10.44 -7.18 -6.05
C CYS A 193 -10.89 -5.87 -6.70
N TYR A 194 -10.25 -4.76 -6.31
CA TYR A 194 -10.43 -3.47 -6.96
C TYR A 194 -9.50 -3.39 -8.15
N TYR A 195 -9.93 -2.68 -9.20
CA TYR A 195 -9.12 -2.44 -10.39
C TYR A 195 -9.62 -1.26 -11.22
N SER A 196 -8.78 -0.73 -12.09
CA SER A 196 -9.16 0.30 -13.06
C SER A 196 -9.71 -0.37 -14.33
N ASP A 197 -10.80 0.16 -14.87
CA ASP A 197 -11.58 -0.45 -15.95
C ASP A 197 -11.92 0.57 -17.03
N GLN A 198 -11.44 0.33 -18.26
CA GLN A 198 -11.74 1.16 -19.45
C GLN A 198 -12.76 0.48 -20.39
N ARG A 199 -13.32 -0.68 -20.06
CA ARG A 199 -14.22 -1.43 -20.96
C ARG A 199 -15.53 -0.72 -21.27
N ASP A 200 -15.95 0.20 -20.41
CA ASP A 200 -17.16 1.02 -20.61
C ASP A 200 -16.81 2.39 -21.24
N PHE A 201 -16.00 2.38 -22.29
CA PHE A 201 -15.44 3.57 -22.93
C PHE A 201 -16.50 4.50 -23.54
N VAL A 202 -17.72 4.02 -23.76
CA VAL A 202 -18.85 4.83 -24.27
C VAL A 202 -19.32 5.85 -23.21
N ASN A 203 -19.24 5.50 -21.92
CA ASN A 203 -19.70 6.32 -20.81
C ASN A 203 -18.55 6.91 -19.99
N ASN A 204 -17.38 6.26 -19.95
CA ASN A 204 -16.28 6.61 -19.07
C ASN A 204 -14.94 6.57 -19.83
N GLY A 205 -14.02 7.50 -19.58
CA GLY A 205 -12.63 7.35 -20.05
C GLY A 205 -11.96 6.19 -19.31
N GLN A 206 -12.08 6.19 -17.99
CA GLN A 206 -11.72 5.10 -17.09
C GLN A 206 -12.57 5.21 -15.84
N LYS A 207 -12.90 4.09 -15.23
CA LYS A 207 -13.55 4.04 -13.91
C LYS A 207 -12.81 3.06 -13.00
N MET A 208 -12.98 3.20 -11.70
CA MET A 208 -12.54 2.21 -10.72
C MET A 208 -13.72 1.35 -10.31
N VAL A 209 -13.48 0.06 -10.27
CA VAL A 209 -14.49 -0.96 -10.00
C VAL A 209 -13.93 -2.04 -9.09
N HIS A 210 -14.84 -2.85 -8.53
CA HIS A 210 -14.45 -4.10 -7.87
C HIS A 210 -15.35 -5.27 -8.23
N GLN A 211 -14.83 -6.45 -7.99
CA GLN A 211 -15.57 -7.71 -7.92
C GLN A 211 -15.21 -8.40 -6.60
N THR A 212 -16.13 -9.21 -6.06
CA THR A 212 -15.92 -9.97 -4.82
C THR A 212 -15.93 -11.46 -5.06
N SER A 213 -15.23 -12.21 -4.21
CA SER A 213 -15.24 -13.67 -4.24
C SER A 213 -15.19 -14.24 -2.82
N THR A 214 -15.98 -15.28 -2.55
CA THR A 214 -15.96 -16.04 -1.30
C THR A 214 -15.08 -17.27 -1.36
N ASP A 215 -14.56 -17.61 -2.54
CA ASP A 215 -13.82 -18.87 -2.78
C ASP A 215 -12.58 -18.70 -3.66
N LEU A 216 -12.28 -17.50 -4.16
CA LEU A 216 -11.25 -17.13 -5.15
C LEU A 216 -11.44 -17.78 -6.54
N LEU A 217 -12.47 -18.58 -6.74
CA LEU A 217 -12.71 -19.29 -8.01
C LEU A 217 -13.78 -18.59 -8.83
N ASN A 218 -14.80 -18.12 -8.15
CA ASN A 218 -15.95 -17.45 -8.74
C ASN A 218 -15.97 -16.00 -8.29
N TRP A 219 -16.08 -15.09 -9.27
CA TRP A 219 -16.12 -13.64 -9.02
C TRP A 219 -17.53 -13.12 -9.29
N GLY A 220 -18.04 -12.32 -8.36
CA GLY A 220 -19.36 -11.71 -8.44
C GLY A 220 -19.45 -10.62 -9.53
N PRO A 221 -20.60 -9.96 -9.63
CA PRO A 221 -20.81 -8.89 -10.59
C PRO A 221 -19.91 -7.70 -10.31
N LEU A 222 -19.55 -6.99 -11.39
CA LEU A 222 -18.83 -5.73 -11.35
C LEU A 222 -19.64 -4.65 -10.63
N ARG A 223 -18.98 -3.90 -9.72
CA ARG A 223 -19.54 -2.75 -9.03
C ARG A 223 -18.61 -1.55 -9.16
N ASN A 224 -19.19 -0.37 -9.32
CA ASN A 224 -18.40 0.86 -9.40
C ASN A 224 -17.94 1.31 -8.01
N ASP A 225 -16.67 1.79 -7.93
CA ASP A 225 -16.08 2.47 -6.77
C ASP A 225 -15.90 3.96 -7.01
N VAL A 226 -15.43 4.32 -8.22
CA VAL A 226 -15.36 5.71 -8.70
C VAL A 226 -15.70 5.70 -10.18
N ALA A 227 -16.88 6.18 -10.52
CA ALA A 227 -17.35 6.26 -11.90
C ALA A 227 -17.99 7.61 -12.17
N TYR A 228 -17.61 8.20 -13.30
CA TYR A 228 -18.15 9.48 -13.77
C TYR A 228 -18.60 9.32 -15.23
N ASN A 229 -19.77 9.79 -15.56
CA ASN A 229 -20.25 9.79 -16.95
C ASN A 229 -19.51 10.88 -17.75
N ASN A 230 -18.23 10.59 -18.05
CA ASN A 230 -17.34 11.47 -18.81
C ASN A 230 -16.21 10.64 -19.43
N THR A 231 -16.09 10.69 -20.75
CA THR A 231 -15.13 9.88 -21.53
C THR A 231 -13.68 10.39 -21.45
N GLU A 232 -13.46 11.59 -20.90
CA GLU A 232 -12.11 12.15 -20.71
C GLU A 232 -11.57 11.92 -19.30
N TRP A 233 -12.42 11.58 -18.34
CA TRP A 233 -12.04 11.44 -16.95
C TRP A 233 -11.51 10.03 -16.65
N ARG A 234 -10.41 9.99 -15.90
CA ARG A 234 -9.67 8.76 -15.65
C ARG A 234 -9.29 8.63 -14.16
N PRO A 235 -10.22 8.29 -13.27
CA PRO A 235 -9.86 7.84 -11.93
C PRO A 235 -9.19 6.45 -12.01
N GLY A 236 -8.11 6.23 -11.24
CA GLY A 236 -7.36 4.97 -11.30
C GLY A 236 -6.52 4.70 -10.06
N MET A 237 -5.86 3.56 -10.01
CA MET A 237 -4.89 3.14 -8.99
C MET A 237 -5.47 3.06 -7.57
N PRO A 238 -6.49 2.20 -7.34
CA PRO A 238 -7.15 2.06 -6.05
C PRO A 238 -6.22 1.48 -4.98
N ILE A 239 -6.15 2.13 -3.81
CA ILE A 239 -5.52 1.59 -2.61
C ILE A 239 -6.46 1.82 -1.43
N VAL A 240 -6.75 0.77 -0.66
CA VAL A 240 -7.71 0.82 0.45
C VAL A 240 -7.04 0.47 1.77
N SER A 241 -7.27 1.29 2.79
CA SER A 241 -6.88 1.00 4.18
C SER A 241 -8.06 1.12 5.13
N LYS A 242 -8.11 0.25 6.14
CA LYS A 242 -9.05 0.36 7.25
C LYS A 242 -8.52 1.35 8.28
N LEU A 243 -9.37 2.25 8.75
CA LEU A 243 -9.08 3.24 9.79
C LEU A 243 -9.60 2.79 11.16
N PRO A 244 -9.06 3.34 12.27
CA PRO A 244 -9.44 2.94 13.63
C PRO A 244 -10.88 3.31 14.01
N ASN A 245 -11.49 4.29 13.34
CA ASN A 245 -12.90 4.66 13.51
C ASN A 245 -13.88 3.70 12.82
N GLY A 246 -13.38 2.62 12.20
CA GLY A 246 -14.17 1.62 11.49
C GLY A 246 -14.38 1.92 10.01
N LYS A 247 -14.15 3.15 9.56
CA LYS A 247 -14.22 3.53 8.14
C LYS A 247 -13.08 2.95 7.31
N PHE A 248 -13.25 2.99 6.01
CA PHE A 248 -12.26 2.63 5.00
C PHE A 248 -11.88 3.85 4.19
N LEU A 249 -10.58 4.03 3.98
CA LEU A 249 -10.02 5.08 3.14
C LEU A 249 -9.62 4.47 1.79
N LEU A 250 -10.17 4.99 0.71
CA LEU A 250 -9.71 4.77 -0.66
C LEU A 250 -8.87 5.99 -1.07
N THR A 251 -7.66 5.79 -1.57
CA THR A 251 -6.90 6.79 -2.34
C THR A 251 -6.84 6.37 -3.79
N TYR A 252 -6.88 7.36 -4.69
CA TYR A 252 -6.81 7.16 -6.14
C TYR A 252 -6.24 8.40 -6.82
N GLU A 253 -5.70 8.24 -8.02
CA GLU A 253 -5.38 9.34 -8.91
C GLU A 253 -6.59 9.70 -9.77
N PHE A 254 -6.71 10.97 -10.16
CA PHE A 254 -7.84 11.41 -10.97
C PHE A 254 -7.41 12.40 -12.05
N PHE A 255 -7.20 11.90 -13.27
CA PHE A 255 -7.01 12.74 -14.45
C PHE A 255 -8.36 13.27 -14.93
N GLY A 256 -8.38 14.58 -15.30
CA GLY A 256 -9.60 15.28 -15.70
C GLY A 256 -10.31 16.02 -14.56
N SER A 257 -9.80 15.93 -13.33
CA SER A 257 -10.29 16.75 -12.22
C SER A 257 -9.96 18.22 -12.41
N VAL A 258 -10.66 19.10 -11.69
CA VAL A 258 -10.41 20.55 -11.70
C VAL A 258 -9.01 20.95 -11.24
N GLU A 259 -8.32 20.07 -10.52
CA GLU A 259 -6.95 20.27 -10.03
C GLU A 259 -5.89 20.03 -11.11
N GLY A 260 -6.28 19.45 -12.24
CA GLY A 260 -5.40 19.10 -13.36
C GLY A 260 -4.47 17.92 -13.10
N GLY A 261 -3.92 17.34 -14.17
CA GLY A 261 -3.07 16.15 -14.11
C GLY A 261 -3.75 14.95 -13.44
N PHE A 262 -2.97 14.06 -12.87
CA PHE A 262 -3.41 12.89 -12.11
C PHE A 262 -3.47 13.21 -10.61
N SER A 263 -4.22 14.24 -10.20
CA SER A 263 -4.28 14.68 -8.81
C SER A 263 -4.78 13.58 -7.89
N VAL A 264 -4.22 13.51 -6.68
CA VAL A 264 -4.59 12.48 -5.69
C VAL A 264 -5.86 12.88 -4.96
N TYR A 265 -6.81 11.96 -4.93
CA TYR A 265 -8.09 12.08 -4.24
C TYR A 265 -8.27 11.00 -3.20
N THR A 266 -9.20 11.24 -2.28
CA THR A 266 -9.60 10.30 -1.23
C THR A 266 -11.11 10.14 -1.21
N ARG A 267 -11.59 8.94 -0.79
CA ARG A 267 -12.98 8.69 -0.39
C ARG A 267 -13.00 7.95 0.93
N LEU A 268 -13.99 8.23 1.77
CA LEU A 268 -14.22 7.53 3.03
C LEU A 268 -15.58 6.84 2.98
N ALA A 269 -15.62 5.55 3.34
CA ALA A 269 -16.85 4.76 3.39
C ALA A 269 -16.89 3.86 4.64
N ASP A 270 -18.06 3.56 5.16
CA ASP A 270 -18.25 2.62 6.27
C ASP A 270 -18.17 1.16 5.79
N ASP A 271 -18.47 0.89 4.54
CA ASP A 271 -18.29 -0.40 3.88
C ASP A 271 -17.35 -0.22 2.67
N PRO A 272 -16.26 -0.99 2.55
CA PRO A 272 -15.29 -0.82 1.48
C PRO A 272 -15.81 -1.23 0.10
N ARG A 273 -17.06 -1.67 -0.01
CA ARG A 273 -17.74 -1.97 -1.28
C ARG A 273 -18.63 -0.81 -1.78
N ASN A 274 -18.71 0.31 -1.03
CA ASN A 274 -19.63 1.41 -1.32
C ASN A 274 -18.93 2.76 -1.53
N PHE A 275 -17.72 2.76 -2.04
CA PHE A 275 -16.99 4.02 -2.28
C PHE A 275 -17.65 4.92 -3.33
N ASN A 276 -18.41 4.37 -4.28
CA ASN A 276 -19.04 5.18 -5.32
C ASN A 276 -20.07 6.18 -4.77
N GLU A 277 -20.63 5.90 -3.61
CA GLU A 277 -21.61 6.76 -2.92
C GLU A 277 -20.94 7.88 -2.12
N ALA A 278 -19.64 7.73 -1.82
CA ALA A 278 -18.88 8.70 -1.05
C ALA A 278 -18.34 9.85 -1.93
N PRO A 279 -18.31 11.10 -1.44
CA PRO A 279 -17.72 12.20 -2.19
C PRO A 279 -16.20 12.02 -2.32
N GLY A 280 -15.66 12.35 -3.50
CA GLY A 280 -14.22 12.46 -3.71
C GLY A 280 -13.68 13.78 -3.15
N THR A 281 -12.65 13.71 -2.30
CA THR A 281 -11.97 14.88 -1.73
C THR A 281 -10.53 14.92 -2.22
N VAL A 282 -10.10 16.06 -2.80
CA VAL A 282 -8.70 16.23 -3.21
C VAL A 282 -7.78 16.22 -1.99
N LEU A 283 -6.66 15.52 -2.07
CA LEU A 283 -5.60 15.63 -1.08
C LEU A 283 -4.85 16.94 -1.34
N ARG A 284 -4.97 17.88 -0.42
CA ARG A 284 -4.24 19.16 -0.46
C ARG A 284 -3.51 19.37 0.85
N ALA A 285 -2.19 19.51 0.77
CA ALA A 285 -1.36 19.82 1.92
C ALA A 285 -1.55 21.26 2.40
N THR A 286 -1.16 21.53 3.63
CA THR A 286 -1.29 22.87 4.25
C THR A 286 -0.46 23.95 3.56
N ASP A 287 0.56 23.55 2.81
CA ASP A 287 1.36 24.48 1.96
C ASP A 287 0.76 24.70 0.56
N GLY A 288 -0.43 24.16 0.29
CA GLY A 288 -1.12 24.26 -1.00
C GLY A 288 -0.77 23.15 -2.00
N THR A 289 0.21 22.31 -1.73
CA THR A 289 0.62 21.21 -2.61
C THR A 289 -0.51 20.20 -2.81
N VAL A 290 -0.79 19.86 -4.08
CA VAL A 290 -1.65 18.75 -4.47
C VAL A 290 -0.75 17.67 -5.09
N PRO A 291 -0.56 16.51 -4.44
CA PRO A 291 0.25 15.42 -5.00
C PRO A 291 -0.40 14.81 -6.23
N ARG A 292 0.40 14.22 -7.11
CA ARG A 292 -0.04 13.64 -8.37
C ARG A 292 0.51 12.24 -8.61
N GLY A 293 -0.31 11.44 -9.26
CA GLY A 293 0.03 10.09 -9.73
C GLY A 293 0.12 9.05 -8.62
N SER A 294 -0.32 7.89 -8.94
CA SER A 294 -0.07 6.59 -8.28
C SER A 294 0.01 6.63 -6.75
N PRO A 295 -1.04 7.07 -6.04
CA PRO A 295 -1.02 7.13 -4.59
C PRO A 295 -0.94 5.74 -3.96
N TYR A 296 -0.31 5.67 -2.79
CA TYR A 296 -0.40 4.52 -1.90
C TYR A 296 -0.70 5.02 -0.49
N ASN A 297 -1.61 4.38 0.23
CA ASN A 297 -1.94 4.79 1.60
C ASN A 297 -1.75 3.66 2.61
N VAL A 298 -1.35 4.03 3.82
CA VAL A 298 -1.35 3.18 5.00
C VAL A 298 -1.79 3.98 6.22
N TRP A 299 -2.18 3.29 7.27
CA TRP A 299 -2.44 3.86 8.58
C TRP A 299 -1.52 3.25 9.64
N THR A 300 -1.07 4.06 10.60
CA THR A 300 -0.33 3.63 11.78
C THR A 300 -0.94 4.23 13.05
N PRO A 301 -0.93 3.54 14.22
CA PRO A 301 -1.39 4.12 15.49
C PRO A 301 -0.45 5.21 16.03
N VAL A 302 0.69 5.47 15.41
CA VAL A 302 1.67 6.49 15.82
C VAL A 302 1.23 7.88 15.37
N GLY A 303 1.53 8.90 16.17
CA GLY A 303 1.34 10.31 15.78
C GLY A 303 0.10 10.98 16.41
N GLY A 304 -0.47 10.41 17.46
CA GLY A 304 -1.59 11.01 18.21
C GLY A 304 -2.74 10.04 18.46
N PRO A 305 -3.86 10.50 19.04
CA PRO A 305 -4.96 9.64 19.46
C PRO A 305 -5.63 8.89 18.31
N ASN A 306 -5.63 9.47 17.11
CA ASN A 306 -6.17 8.85 15.90
C ASN A 306 -5.11 8.11 15.08
N GLY A 307 -3.84 8.11 15.50
CA GLY A 307 -2.72 7.66 14.68
C GLY A 307 -2.45 8.60 13.51
N THR A 308 -1.87 8.07 12.45
CA THR A 308 -1.51 8.83 11.25
C THR A 308 -1.86 8.04 9.99
N VAL A 309 -2.62 8.64 9.10
CA VAL A 309 -2.74 8.22 7.69
C VAL A 309 -1.53 8.77 6.95
N ILE A 310 -0.89 7.93 6.14
CA ILE A 310 0.29 8.29 5.35
C ILE A 310 -0.03 7.98 3.89
N VAL A 311 0.19 8.97 3.01
CA VAL A 311 -0.03 8.82 1.56
C VAL A 311 1.25 9.18 0.82
N SER A 312 1.65 8.37 -0.15
CA SER A 312 2.69 8.71 -1.14
C SER A 312 2.07 9.13 -2.48
N SER A 313 2.86 9.73 -3.35
CA SER A 313 2.51 10.03 -4.74
C SER A 313 3.63 9.64 -5.70
N GLY A 314 3.34 9.63 -7.00
CA GLY A 314 4.30 9.28 -8.03
C GLY A 314 5.18 10.44 -8.50
N ASP A 315 4.80 11.67 -8.19
CA ASP A 315 5.46 12.88 -8.71
C ASP A 315 6.52 13.48 -7.77
N ALA A 316 6.58 13.01 -6.51
CA ALA A 316 7.47 13.61 -5.51
C ALA A 316 8.01 12.60 -4.50
N PRO A 317 9.23 12.82 -3.93
CA PRO A 317 9.79 11.95 -2.89
C PRO A 317 9.06 12.11 -1.54
N GLU A 318 8.36 13.22 -1.33
CA GLU A 318 7.62 13.50 -0.10
C GLU A 318 6.49 12.50 0.13
N ILE A 319 6.02 12.47 1.37
CA ILE A 319 4.80 11.79 1.82
C ILE A 319 3.87 12.80 2.49
N PHE A 320 2.60 12.44 2.57
CA PHE A 320 1.56 13.30 3.13
C PHE A 320 0.96 12.63 4.35
N LEU A 321 1.02 13.31 5.49
CA LEU A 321 0.56 12.82 6.80
C LEU A 321 -0.76 13.49 7.18
N ASN A 322 -1.74 12.70 7.63
CA ASN A 322 -2.99 13.21 8.18
C ASN A 322 -3.29 12.54 9.52
N ARG A 323 -3.51 13.33 10.55
CA ARG A 323 -3.85 12.87 11.91
C ARG A 323 -5.33 13.01 12.26
N GLY A 324 -6.13 13.41 11.29
CA GLY A 324 -7.59 13.54 11.39
C GLY A 324 -8.34 12.44 10.64
N LEU A 325 -7.71 11.27 10.37
CA LEU A 325 -8.31 10.11 9.69
C LEU A 325 -8.81 10.43 8.26
N ALA A 326 -8.14 11.38 7.58
CA ALA A 326 -8.50 11.87 6.26
C ALA A 326 -9.95 12.40 6.15
N GLU A 327 -10.59 12.75 7.28
CA GLU A 327 -11.92 13.36 7.27
C GLU A 327 -11.85 14.73 6.56
N PRO A 328 -12.90 15.12 5.84
CA PRO A 328 -12.96 16.40 5.14
C PRO A 328 -12.61 17.58 6.06
N GLY A 329 -11.74 18.48 5.57
CA GLY A 329 -11.28 19.65 6.34
C GLY A 329 -10.12 19.37 7.31
N THR A 330 -9.66 18.12 7.45
CA THR A 330 -8.47 17.82 8.26
C THR A 330 -7.18 18.10 7.47
N ALA A 331 -6.15 18.57 8.19
CA ALA A 331 -4.89 19.01 7.60
C ALA A 331 -4.04 17.84 7.10
N TRP A 332 -3.47 18.00 5.91
CA TRP A 332 -2.41 17.16 5.37
C TRP A 332 -1.06 17.88 5.49
N GLU A 333 -0.10 17.24 6.12
CA GLU A 333 1.27 17.73 6.28
C GLU A 333 2.17 17.08 5.23
N LYS A 334 2.79 17.87 4.37
CA LYS A 334 3.81 17.38 3.44
C LYS A 334 5.13 17.22 4.18
N VAL A 335 5.74 16.05 4.10
CA VAL A 335 6.96 15.69 4.82
C VAL A 335 7.98 15.09 3.88
N SER A 336 9.19 15.65 3.88
CA SER A 336 10.33 15.09 3.16
C SER A 336 10.86 13.84 3.86
N ILE A 337 11.11 12.80 3.08
CA ILE A 337 11.73 11.56 3.53
C ILE A 337 12.90 11.23 2.60
N PRO A 338 13.92 10.48 3.06
CA PRO A 338 15.09 10.16 2.25
C PRO A 338 14.84 9.03 1.24
N SER A 339 13.65 9.00 0.63
CA SER A 339 13.27 8.03 -0.41
C SER A 339 13.34 8.68 -1.78
N ASN A 340 13.67 7.91 -2.81
CA ASN A 340 13.59 8.39 -4.18
C ASN A 340 12.14 8.58 -4.64
N THR A 341 11.94 9.51 -5.57
CA THR A 341 10.70 9.57 -6.35
C THR A 341 10.56 8.29 -7.17
N SER A 342 9.37 7.76 -7.24
CA SER A 342 9.11 6.54 -7.99
C SER A 342 7.63 6.44 -8.35
N TYR A 343 7.35 5.99 -9.56
CA TYR A 343 6.00 5.61 -9.95
C TYR A 343 5.53 4.43 -9.09
N THR A 344 4.40 4.61 -8.39
CA THR A 344 3.82 3.62 -7.47
C THR A 344 4.75 3.13 -6.34
N ARG A 345 5.12 4.02 -5.43
CA ARG A 345 5.81 3.59 -4.21
C ARG A 345 4.89 2.74 -3.33
N SER A 346 5.37 1.58 -2.88
CA SER A 346 4.70 0.76 -1.86
C SER A 346 5.01 1.31 -0.47
N LEU A 347 4.00 1.45 0.37
CA LEU A 347 4.13 1.78 1.78
C LEU A 347 3.75 0.57 2.63
N ASN A 348 4.54 0.27 3.67
CA ASN A 348 4.24 -0.82 4.60
C ASN A 348 4.66 -0.42 6.03
N ILE A 349 3.70 -0.34 6.94
CA ILE A 349 4.00 -0.21 8.38
C ILE A 349 4.42 -1.58 8.89
N LEU A 350 5.63 -1.68 9.45
CA LEU A 350 6.12 -2.95 9.95
C LEU A 350 5.29 -3.44 11.14
N LYS A 351 4.86 -4.70 11.09
CA LYS A 351 4.09 -5.32 12.17
C LYS A 351 4.91 -5.44 13.46
N SER A 352 6.23 -5.45 13.35
CA SER A 352 7.16 -5.50 14.48
C SER A 352 7.33 -4.16 15.20
N ASP A 353 7.15 -3.04 14.50
CA ASP A 353 7.24 -1.69 15.05
C ASP A 353 6.35 -0.72 14.25
N PRO A 354 5.22 -0.27 14.80
CA PRO A 354 4.28 0.61 14.10
C PRO A 354 4.86 2.00 13.79
N ARG A 355 6.04 2.35 14.32
CA ARG A 355 6.78 3.58 13.97
C ARG A 355 7.58 3.42 12.69
N ALA A 356 7.85 2.20 12.26
CA ALA A 356 8.69 1.91 11.11
C ALA A 356 7.87 1.84 9.83
N LEU A 357 8.05 2.82 8.96
CA LEU A 357 7.48 2.85 7.60
C LEU A 357 8.53 2.37 6.61
N LEU A 358 8.28 1.25 5.97
CA LEU A 358 9.03 0.79 4.81
C LEU A 358 8.43 1.40 3.54
N VAL A 359 9.26 2.09 2.77
CA VAL A 359 8.93 2.66 1.46
C VAL A 359 9.75 1.94 0.40
N VAL A 360 9.11 1.38 -0.62
CA VAL A 360 9.80 0.70 -1.71
C VAL A 360 9.34 1.28 -3.05
N GLY A 361 10.31 1.72 -3.86
CA GLY A 361 10.10 2.24 -5.19
C GLY A 361 10.61 1.28 -6.27
N GLY A 362 9.99 1.30 -7.44
CA GLY A 362 10.38 0.50 -8.62
C GLY A 362 11.02 1.33 -9.74
N GLY A 363 11.10 2.66 -9.58
CA GLY A 363 11.66 3.58 -10.58
C GLY A 363 10.62 4.50 -11.21
N LEU A 364 11.05 5.24 -12.23
CA LEU A 364 10.30 6.29 -12.93
C LEU A 364 9.65 5.75 -14.21
N LEU A 365 8.57 6.39 -14.64
CA LEU A 365 7.92 6.08 -15.93
C LEU A 365 8.84 6.34 -17.12
N PRO A 366 8.61 5.66 -18.27
CA PRO A 366 9.34 5.94 -19.50
C PRO A 366 9.28 7.41 -19.90
N GLY A 367 10.38 7.93 -20.44
CA GLY A 367 10.50 9.32 -20.88
C GLY A 367 10.76 10.34 -19.75
N GLN A 368 10.82 9.92 -18.49
CA GLN A 368 11.23 10.79 -17.38
C GLN A 368 12.76 10.83 -17.24
N PRO A 369 13.36 12.00 -16.94
CA PRO A 369 14.79 12.10 -16.69
C PRO A 369 15.21 11.16 -15.55
N GLY A 370 16.24 10.34 -15.78
CA GLY A 370 16.75 9.39 -14.78
C GLY A 370 16.16 7.97 -14.87
N VAL A 371 15.23 7.72 -15.82
CA VAL A 371 14.60 6.39 -16.03
C VAL A 371 15.64 5.31 -16.31
N GLU A 372 16.77 5.65 -16.95
CA GLU A 372 17.88 4.75 -17.21
C GLU A 372 18.56 4.22 -15.93
N ASN A 373 18.30 4.87 -14.79
CA ASN A 373 18.80 4.48 -13.47
C ASN A 373 17.78 3.71 -12.64
N ASN A 374 16.65 3.35 -13.24
CA ASN A 374 15.61 2.61 -12.56
C ASN A 374 16.14 1.32 -11.94
N ARG A 375 15.73 1.13 -10.69
CA ARG A 375 16.01 -0.03 -9.86
C ARG A 375 14.91 -0.16 -8.82
N VAL A 376 14.87 -1.27 -8.13
CA VAL A 376 14.02 -1.42 -6.96
C VAL A 376 14.84 -1.12 -5.72
N ASP A 377 14.44 -0.13 -4.94
CA ASP A 377 15.12 0.24 -3.69
C ASP A 377 14.15 0.44 -2.53
N ALA A 378 14.69 0.33 -1.32
CA ALA A 378 13.97 0.42 -0.07
C ALA A 378 14.52 1.53 0.83
N THR A 379 13.62 2.20 1.51
CA THR A 379 13.89 3.15 2.59
C THR A 379 13.06 2.77 3.80
N LEU A 380 13.66 2.68 4.98
CA LEU A 380 12.98 2.55 6.26
C LEU A 380 13.05 3.87 7.01
N TRP A 381 11.89 4.43 7.29
CA TRP A 381 11.75 5.74 7.93
C TRP A 381 10.95 5.66 9.22
N GLU A 382 11.27 6.48 10.20
CA GLU A 382 10.54 6.54 11.46
C GLU A 382 9.41 7.57 11.38
N VAL A 383 8.17 7.11 11.58
CA VAL A 383 6.99 7.97 11.60
C VAL A 383 7.05 8.89 12.82
N PRO A 384 6.96 10.22 12.65
CA PRO A 384 7.08 11.15 13.76
C PRO A 384 5.92 11.02 14.75
N SER A 385 6.24 11.05 16.05
CA SER A 385 5.24 11.26 17.09
C SER A 385 4.55 12.61 16.90
N ALA A 386 3.30 12.74 17.39
CA ALA A 386 2.61 14.04 17.34
C ALA A 386 3.46 15.13 18.01
N PRO A 387 3.46 16.37 17.48
CA PRO A 387 4.07 17.50 18.17
C PRO A 387 3.52 17.57 19.60
N LYS A 388 4.40 17.68 20.59
CA LYS A 388 3.94 17.98 21.97
C LYS A 388 3.21 19.32 21.90
N LYS A 389 1.93 19.37 22.30
CA LYS A 389 1.25 20.64 22.50
C LYS A 389 2.13 21.43 23.49
N ARG A 390 2.69 22.56 23.06
CA ARG A 390 3.29 23.51 24.01
C ARG A 390 2.18 23.83 25.01
N ALA A 391 2.41 23.56 26.29
CA ALA A 391 1.56 24.07 27.33
C ALA A 391 1.51 25.59 27.11
N ALA A 392 0.30 26.14 26.91
CA ALA A 392 0.13 27.58 26.89
C ALA A 392 0.70 28.08 28.24
N ALA A 393 1.77 28.87 28.15
CA ALA A 393 2.23 29.59 29.36
C ALA A 393 1.06 30.52 29.70
N PHE A 394 0.41 30.24 30.84
CA PHE A 394 -0.46 31.22 31.48
C PHE A 394 0.49 32.33 31.95
N GLU A 395 0.57 33.41 31.19
CA GLU A 395 1.06 34.68 31.70
C GLU A 395 -0.03 35.19 32.63
N ALA A 396 0.33 35.25 33.95
CA ALA A 396 -0.47 35.85 35.01
C ALA A 396 -0.21 37.36 35.03
#